data_2a389ae21fb4b705ae9059f738d9ea2d
#
_entry.id   2a389ae21fb4b705ae9059f738d9ea2d
#
_cell.length_a   1.000
_cell.length_b   1.000
_cell.length_c   1.000
_cell.angle_alpha   90.00
_cell.angle_beta   90.00
_cell.angle_gamma   90.00
#
_symmetry.space_group_name_H-M   'P 1'
#
loop_
_entity.id
_entity.type
_entity.pdbx_description
1 polymer ?
#
loop_
_entity_poly.entity_id
_entity_poly.type
_entity_poly.pdbx_seq_one_letter_code
_entity_poly.pdbx_strand_id
1 'polypeptide(L)'
;MDDGYGVEAATKLGFDEHQVFKTLMADTGSERVVGVVPVSGHMDLKALAAAVGAKKAAMADPKVAMRESGYVVGGISPLGQRTRHKTVLDESALQYDEILLSGGKRGFSVGVNPNDLLKVLDAVAAPIGTW
;
A
#
# COMPACT_ATOMS: atom_id res chain seq x y z
N MET A 1 12.23 -9.75 3.37
CA MET A 1 11.22 -8.91 3.13
C MET A 1 11.50 -7.49 3.43
N ASP A 2 10.77 -6.66 2.90
CA ASP A 2 11.08 -5.27 2.77
C ASP A 2 10.63 -4.36 3.88
N ASP A 3 10.07 -4.91 4.93
CA ASP A 3 9.65 -4.11 6.09
C ASP A 3 10.81 -3.32 6.70
N GLY A 4 12.04 -3.83 6.54
CA GLY A 4 13.24 -3.15 6.99
C GLY A 4 13.45 -1.79 6.33
N TYR A 5 13.06 -1.63 5.08
CA TYR A 5 13.18 -0.33 4.40
C TYR A 5 12.23 0.71 4.98
N GLY A 6 10.98 0.31 5.26
CA GLY A 6 10.00 1.22 5.82
C GLY A 6 10.33 1.62 7.25
N VAL A 7 10.74 0.67 8.08
CA VAL A 7 11.14 0.93 9.47
C VAL A 7 12.36 1.84 9.50
N GLU A 8 13.33 1.59 8.63
CA GLU A 8 14.53 2.42 8.54
C GLU A 8 14.19 3.85 8.14
N ALA A 9 13.28 4.01 7.15
CA ALA A 9 12.85 5.34 6.73
C ALA A 9 12.16 6.09 7.87
N ALA A 10 11.30 5.42 8.62
CA ALA A 10 10.61 6.01 9.77
C ALA A 10 11.62 6.51 10.79
N THR A 11 12.61 5.68 11.14
CA THR A 11 13.65 6.03 12.11
C THR A 11 14.43 7.25 11.67
N LYS A 12 14.87 7.29 10.42
CA LYS A 12 15.65 8.41 9.88
C LYS A 12 14.88 9.71 9.84
N LEU A 13 13.59 9.67 9.55
CA LEU A 13 12.76 10.85 9.38
C LEU A 13 12.03 11.26 10.66
N GLY A 14 12.20 10.50 11.74
CA GLY A 14 11.54 10.79 13.01
C GLY A 14 10.04 10.48 13.01
N PHE A 15 9.57 9.64 12.08
CA PHE A 15 8.19 9.21 12.03
C PHE A 15 7.99 7.92 12.82
N ASP A 16 6.79 7.72 13.35
CA ASP A 16 6.38 6.47 13.97
C ASP A 16 6.28 5.40 12.86
N GLU A 17 6.73 4.17 13.15
CA GLU A 17 6.65 3.09 12.16
C GLU A 17 5.21 2.77 11.76
N HIS A 18 4.22 3.09 12.61
CA HIS A 18 2.80 2.92 12.29
C HIS A 18 2.29 3.97 11.30
N GLN A 19 3.07 5.03 11.07
CA GLN A 19 2.79 6.07 10.06
C GLN A 19 3.41 5.76 8.71
N VAL A 20 4.24 4.73 8.61
CA VAL A 20 4.89 4.35 7.35
C VAL A 20 4.10 3.21 6.72
N PHE A 21 3.69 3.40 5.50
CA PHE A 21 2.82 2.46 4.80
C PHE A 21 3.54 1.82 3.62
N LYS A 22 3.23 0.57 3.38
CA LYS A 22 3.72 -0.21 2.24
C LYS A 22 2.58 -0.47 1.28
N THR A 23 2.92 -0.56 -0.01
CA THR A 23 1.98 -0.80 -1.09
C THR A 23 2.15 -2.23 -1.58
N LEU A 24 1.09 -3.01 -1.51
CA LEU A 24 1.09 -4.41 -1.90
C LEU A 24 0.03 -4.63 -2.98
N MET A 25 0.34 -5.52 -3.91
CA MET A 25 -0.62 -5.87 -4.97
C MET A 25 -1.13 -7.28 -4.74
N ALA A 26 -2.42 -7.45 -4.94
CA ALA A 26 -3.10 -8.73 -4.79
C ALA A 26 -3.89 -9.06 -6.06
N ASP A 27 -4.15 -10.34 -6.25
CA ASP A 27 -4.89 -10.86 -7.39
C ASP A 27 -6.16 -11.52 -6.88
N THR A 28 -7.32 -11.10 -7.40
CA THR A 28 -8.61 -11.65 -7.01
C THR A 28 -9.05 -12.79 -7.93
N GLY A 29 -8.25 -13.08 -8.95
CA GLY A 29 -8.60 -14.03 -9.99
C GLY A 29 -9.18 -13.36 -11.24
N SER A 30 -9.79 -12.20 -11.08
CA SER A 30 -10.35 -11.42 -12.20
C SER A 30 -9.62 -10.10 -12.42
N GLU A 31 -8.98 -9.56 -11.39
CA GLU A 31 -8.26 -8.29 -11.50
C GLU A 31 -7.16 -8.22 -10.43
N ARG A 32 -6.20 -7.30 -10.61
CA ARG A 32 -5.24 -6.96 -9.57
C ARG A 32 -5.73 -5.73 -8.85
N VAL A 33 -5.55 -5.72 -7.53
CA VAL A 33 -5.94 -4.61 -6.66
C VAL A 33 -4.76 -4.24 -5.77
N VAL A 34 -4.78 -3.03 -5.25
CA VAL A 34 -3.70 -2.49 -4.42
C VAL A 34 -4.20 -2.30 -3.00
N GLY A 35 -3.42 -2.78 -2.04
CA GLY A 35 -3.64 -2.53 -0.63
C GLY A 35 -2.48 -1.73 -0.06
N VAL A 36 -2.79 -0.71 0.72
CA VAL A 36 -1.79 0.14 1.38
C VAL A 36 -1.96 -0.02 2.88
N VAL A 37 -0.97 -0.62 3.54
CA VAL A 37 -1.04 -0.97 4.96
C VAL A 37 0.23 -0.52 5.68
N PRO A 38 0.16 -0.32 7.01
CA PRO A 38 1.37 0.04 7.77
C PRO A 38 2.46 -1.02 7.65
N VAL A 39 3.72 -0.57 7.60
CA VAL A 39 4.87 -1.49 7.60
C VAL A 39 4.94 -2.30 8.88
N SER A 40 4.36 -1.78 9.98
CA SER A 40 4.30 -2.47 11.27
C SER A 40 3.33 -3.64 11.31
N GLY A 41 2.50 -3.80 10.26
CA GLY A 41 1.48 -4.84 10.20
C GLY A 41 1.57 -5.66 8.92
N HIS A 42 0.54 -6.47 8.71
CA HIS A 42 0.39 -7.30 7.53
C HIS A 42 -0.93 -7.01 6.86
N MET A 43 -1.02 -7.29 5.56
CA MET A 43 -2.27 -7.14 4.84
C MET A 43 -3.14 -8.39 5.06
N ASP A 44 -4.38 -8.16 5.48
CA ASP A 44 -5.38 -9.21 5.57
C ASP A 44 -6.02 -9.37 4.18
N LEU A 45 -5.64 -10.41 3.47
CA LEU A 45 -6.11 -10.65 2.11
C LEU A 45 -7.62 -10.88 2.03
N LYS A 46 -8.20 -11.49 3.06
CA LYS A 46 -9.62 -11.71 3.14
C LYS A 46 -10.39 -10.39 3.28
N ALA A 47 -9.89 -9.51 4.14
CA ALA A 47 -10.47 -8.18 4.32
C ALA A 47 -10.33 -7.35 3.05
N LEU A 48 -9.19 -7.44 2.38
CA LEU A 48 -8.96 -6.74 1.11
C LEU A 48 -9.97 -7.22 0.05
N ALA A 49 -10.15 -8.53 -0.08
CA ALA A 49 -11.12 -9.09 -1.02
C ALA A 49 -12.52 -8.53 -0.74
N ALA A 50 -12.94 -8.53 0.53
CA ALA A 50 -14.24 -7.99 0.91
C ALA A 50 -14.38 -6.52 0.53
N ALA A 51 -13.32 -5.73 0.74
CA ALA A 51 -13.34 -4.30 0.45
C ALA A 51 -13.52 -3.99 -1.03
N VAL A 52 -13.09 -4.88 -1.92
CA VAL A 52 -13.22 -4.70 -3.37
C VAL A 52 -14.36 -5.54 -3.98
N GLY A 53 -15.15 -6.21 -3.15
CA GLY A 53 -16.28 -7.00 -3.61
C GLY A 53 -15.91 -8.33 -4.23
N ALA A 54 -14.73 -8.86 -3.90
CA ALA A 54 -14.25 -10.15 -4.40
C ALA A 54 -14.45 -11.24 -3.35
N LYS A 55 -14.47 -12.49 -3.78
CA LYS A 55 -14.63 -13.63 -2.88
C LYS A 55 -13.32 -14.00 -2.20
N LYS A 56 -12.20 -13.80 -2.88
CA LYS A 56 -10.88 -14.15 -2.37
C LYS A 56 -9.82 -13.27 -3.02
N ALA A 57 -8.65 -13.22 -2.40
CA ALA A 57 -7.48 -12.55 -2.95
C ALA A 57 -6.23 -13.28 -2.50
N ALA A 58 -5.21 -13.24 -3.33
CA ALA A 58 -3.88 -13.76 -3.03
C ALA A 58 -2.86 -12.70 -3.41
N MET A 59 -1.64 -12.80 -2.90
CA MET A 59 -0.58 -11.88 -3.33
C MET A 59 -0.34 -12.05 -4.83
N ALA A 60 -0.21 -10.96 -5.55
CA ALA A 60 0.09 -10.98 -6.97
C ALA A 60 1.50 -11.50 -7.21
N ASP A 61 1.71 -12.14 -8.35
CA ASP A 61 3.03 -12.55 -8.80
C ASP A 61 3.91 -11.29 -8.85
N PRO A 62 5.13 -11.32 -8.28
CA PRO A 62 6.02 -10.15 -8.28
C PRO A 62 6.30 -9.59 -9.68
N LYS A 63 6.40 -10.45 -10.68
CA LYS A 63 6.64 -10.02 -12.07
C LYS A 63 5.44 -9.25 -12.62
N VAL A 64 4.24 -9.72 -12.29
CA VAL A 64 3.00 -9.03 -12.70
C VAL A 64 2.90 -7.69 -11.97
N ALA A 65 3.19 -7.68 -10.67
CA ALA A 65 3.14 -6.45 -9.88
C ALA A 65 4.10 -5.39 -10.44
N MET A 66 5.33 -5.79 -10.79
CA MET A 66 6.30 -4.86 -11.36
C MET A 66 5.89 -4.38 -12.74
N ARG A 67 5.36 -5.26 -13.57
CA ARG A 67 4.93 -4.90 -14.93
C ARG A 67 3.76 -3.91 -14.89
N GLU A 68 2.76 -4.15 -14.05
CA GLU A 68 1.54 -3.34 -14.02
C GLU A 68 1.72 -2.06 -13.23
N SER A 69 2.52 -2.06 -12.18
CA SER A 69 2.78 -0.84 -11.41
C SER A 69 3.82 0.06 -12.07
N GLY A 70 4.77 -0.55 -12.76
CA GLY A 70 5.93 0.17 -13.29
C GLY A 70 7.05 0.36 -12.26
N TYR A 71 6.92 -0.25 -11.08
CA TYR A 71 7.90 -0.12 -10.00
C TYR A 71 8.52 -1.46 -9.66
N VAL A 72 9.69 -1.43 -9.00
CA VAL A 72 10.32 -2.66 -8.49
C VAL A 72 9.72 -3.02 -7.13
N VAL A 73 9.71 -4.32 -6.81
CA VAL A 73 9.27 -4.80 -5.50
C VAL A 73 10.13 -4.16 -4.40
N GLY A 74 9.49 -3.70 -3.34
CA GLY A 74 10.13 -2.94 -2.27
C GLY A 74 10.14 -1.44 -2.53
N GLY A 75 9.80 -1.02 -3.74
CA GLY A 75 9.69 0.38 -4.11
C GLY A 75 8.37 0.73 -4.78
N ILE A 76 7.36 -0.15 -4.69
CA ILE A 76 6.07 0.12 -5.30
C ILE A 76 5.36 1.25 -4.57
N SER A 77 4.94 2.26 -5.34
CA SER A 77 4.09 3.35 -4.85
C SER A 77 2.66 3.14 -5.35
N PRO A 78 1.66 3.57 -4.59
CA PRO A 78 0.28 3.56 -5.10
C PRO A 78 0.05 4.67 -6.13
N LEU A 79 0.96 5.65 -6.18
CA LEU A 79 0.85 6.80 -7.08
C LEU A 79 1.53 6.52 -8.41
N GLY A 80 0.95 7.03 -9.49
CA GLY A 80 1.59 6.99 -10.81
C GLY A 80 1.84 5.61 -11.38
N GLN A 81 1.05 4.63 -10.99
CA GLN A 81 1.20 3.28 -11.54
C GLN A 81 0.90 3.25 -13.03
N ARG A 82 1.61 2.37 -13.74
CA ARG A 82 1.47 2.24 -15.18
C ARG A 82 0.05 1.84 -15.58
N THR A 83 -0.55 0.94 -14.82
CA THR A 83 -1.94 0.52 -14.99
C THR A 83 -2.73 0.98 -13.77
N ARG A 84 -3.90 1.57 -13.98
CA ARG A 84 -4.73 1.99 -12.85
C ARG A 84 -5.40 0.78 -12.21
N HIS A 85 -5.34 0.72 -10.87
CA HIS A 85 -5.91 -0.37 -10.08
C HIS A 85 -6.85 0.17 -9.01
N LYS A 86 -7.84 -0.62 -8.63
CA LYS A 86 -8.60 -0.35 -7.40
C LYS A 86 -7.63 -0.35 -6.23
N THR A 87 -7.74 0.64 -5.37
CA THR A 87 -6.83 0.81 -4.23
C THR A 87 -7.63 0.93 -2.94
N VAL A 88 -7.17 0.21 -1.92
CA VAL A 88 -7.74 0.25 -0.58
C VAL A 88 -6.65 0.70 0.37
N LEU A 89 -6.91 1.76 1.12
CA LEU A 89 -6.02 2.26 2.15
C LEU A 89 -6.49 1.75 3.50
N ASP A 90 -5.60 1.15 4.29
CA ASP A 90 -5.98 0.74 5.64
C ASP A 90 -6.47 1.95 6.42
N GLU A 91 -7.60 1.81 7.08
CA GLU A 91 -8.27 2.93 7.76
C GLU A 91 -7.42 3.54 8.88
N SER A 92 -6.43 2.82 9.41
CA SER A 92 -5.52 3.36 10.42
C SER A 92 -4.78 4.60 9.94
N ALA A 93 -4.63 4.78 8.62
CA ALA A 93 -3.99 5.96 8.05
C ALA A 93 -4.75 7.24 8.39
N LEU A 94 -6.06 7.16 8.56
CA LEU A 94 -6.90 8.34 8.75
C LEU A 94 -6.73 9.00 10.11
N GLN A 95 -6.04 8.35 11.04
CA GLN A 95 -5.73 8.96 12.34
C GLN A 95 -4.53 9.92 12.26
N TYR A 96 -3.84 9.98 11.14
CA TYR A 96 -2.67 10.84 10.95
C TYR A 96 -2.95 11.93 9.94
N ASP A 97 -2.29 13.09 10.10
CA ASP A 97 -2.34 14.16 9.10
C ASP A 97 -1.41 13.87 7.93
N GLU A 98 -0.37 13.08 8.17
CA GLU A 98 0.61 12.71 7.17
C GLU A 98 1.06 11.27 7.38
N ILE A 99 1.16 10.53 6.28
CA ILE A 99 1.73 9.19 6.26
C ILE A 99 2.88 9.16 5.26
N LEU A 100 3.80 8.21 5.42
CA LEU A 100 4.90 8.01 4.48
C LEU A 100 4.59 6.83 3.56
N LEU A 101 4.88 7.00 2.29
CA LEU A 101 4.75 5.97 1.25
C LEU A 101 6.04 5.86 0.48
N SER A 102 6.26 4.74 -0.21
CA SER A 102 7.34 4.64 -1.17
C SER A 102 7.19 5.70 -2.25
N GLY A 103 8.27 6.36 -2.59
CA GLY A 103 8.33 7.36 -3.65
C GLY A 103 8.67 6.79 -5.02
N GLY A 104 8.62 5.47 -5.16
CA GLY A 104 8.87 4.81 -6.45
C GLY A 104 10.16 4.02 -6.53
N LYS A 105 10.95 4.02 -5.48
CA LYS A 105 12.15 3.19 -5.39
C LYS A 105 12.49 2.93 -3.93
N ARG A 106 13.24 1.87 -3.69
CA ARG A 106 13.65 1.47 -2.34
C ARG A 106 14.42 2.60 -1.68
N GLY A 107 14.11 2.84 -0.41
CA GLY A 107 14.79 3.86 0.39
C GLY A 107 14.36 5.29 0.11
N PHE A 108 13.42 5.50 -0.81
CA PHE A 108 12.88 6.82 -1.11
C PHE A 108 11.42 6.87 -0.71
N SER A 109 11.08 7.76 0.21
CA SER A 109 9.72 7.90 0.75
C SER A 109 9.20 9.31 0.55
N VAL A 110 7.88 9.43 0.41
CA VAL A 110 7.19 10.72 0.32
C VAL A 110 6.11 10.79 1.39
N GLY A 111 5.91 11.99 1.94
CA GLY A 111 4.84 12.23 2.90
C GLY A 111 3.59 12.70 2.17
N VAL A 112 2.44 12.13 2.53
CA VAL A 112 1.15 12.51 1.94
C VAL A 112 0.08 12.58 3.01
N ASN A 113 -0.92 13.44 2.78
CA ASN A 113 -2.11 13.45 3.61
C ASN A 113 -3.02 12.30 3.16
N PRO A 114 -3.47 11.42 4.07
CA PRO A 114 -4.26 10.26 3.67
C PRO A 114 -5.59 10.59 3.00
N ASN A 115 -6.24 11.69 3.36
CA ASN A 115 -7.50 12.08 2.71
C ASN A 115 -7.26 12.54 1.29
N ASP A 116 -6.15 13.25 1.04
CA ASP A 116 -5.77 13.65 -0.31
C ASP A 116 -5.43 12.43 -1.15
N LEU A 117 -4.77 11.44 -0.55
CA LEU A 117 -4.43 10.19 -1.22
C LEU A 117 -5.68 9.45 -1.69
N LEU A 118 -6.71 9.37 -0.83
CA LEU A 118 -7.98 8.75 -1.20
C LEU A 118 -8.60 9.42 -2.41
N LYS A 119 -8.55 10.75 -2.46
CA LYS A 119 -9.12 11.51 -3.58
C LYS A 119 -8.35 11.29 -4.87
N VAL A 120 -7.03 11.40 -4.81
CA VAL A 120 -6.16 11.28 -5.99
C VAL A 120 -6.27 9.89 -6.62
N LEU A 121 -6.36 8.86 -5.79
CA LEU A 121 -6.40 7.48 -6.27
C LEU A 121 -7.83 6.96 -6.48
N ASP A 122 -8.85 7.74 -6.11
CA ASP A 122 -10.22 7.25 -6.06
C ASP A 122 -10.27 5.97 -5.22
N ALA A 123 -9.56 5.99 -4.11
CA ALA A 123 -9.41 4.84 -3.23
C ALA A 123 -10.46 4.86 -2.11
N VAL A 124 -10.64 3.70 -1.48
CA VAL A 124 -11.51 3.58 -0.32
C VAL A 124 -10.68 3.22 0.91
N ALA A 125 -11.17 3.58 2.08
CA ALA A 125 -10.56 3.18 3.34
C ALA A 125 -11.33 2.01 3.93
N ALA A 126 -10.61 1.01 4.44
CA ALA A 126 -11.21 -0.17 5.05
C ALA A 126 -10.19 -0.83 5.98
N PRO A 127 -10.65 -1.65 6.94
CA PRO A 127 -9.74 -2.33 7.88
C PRO A 127 -9.09 -3.55 7.21
N ILE A 128 -8.00 -3.34 6.48
CA ILE A 128 -7.31 -4.39 5.75
C ILE A 128 -5.95 -4.76 6.36
N GLY A 129 -5.52 -4.07 7.40
CA GLY A 129 -4.28 -4.37 8.10
C GLY A 129 -4.50 -5.21 9.34
N THR A 130 -3.52 -6.05 9.68
CA THR A 130 -3.49 -6.82 10.93
C THR A 130 -2.14 -6.64 11.59
N TRP A 131 -2.14 -6.75 12.92
CA TRP A 131 -0.88 -6.63 13.68
C TRP A 131 -0.58 -7.81 14.57
#